data_9b0d53fd396dd2f2764cb44d307a5157
#
_entry.id   9b0d53fd396dd2f2764cb44d307a5157
#
_cell.length_a   1.000
_cell.length_b   1.000
_cell.length_c   1.000
_cell.angle_alpha   90.00
_cell.angle_beta   90.00
_cell.angle_gamma   90.00
#
_symmetry.space_group_name_H-M   'P 1'
#
loop_
_entity.id
_entity.type
_entity.pdbx_description
1 polymer ?
#
loop_
_entity_poly.entity_id
_entity_poly.type
_entity_poly.pdbx_seq_one_letter_code
_entity_poly.pdbx_strand_id
1 'polypeptide(L)'
;MYNLIKKNNLNQIYQYLLIVLAFLAPLTVFGANLVIVVICLIWLLSGEYKSKYNKIISNPLMLASIIFFSLHVLGLFWSEDLEWGLHIVHKMWYFLLLLPLLYPLTQRNYIKYYIISFLMAIIFTEIISYLIWFGFIPPFYKATLLDPTPFM
;
A
#
# COMPACT_ATOMS: atom_id res chain seq x y z
N MET A 1 -12.37 -11.53 28.41
CA MET A 1 -10.91 -11.31 28.55
C MET A 1 -10.11 -11.89 27.36
N TYR A 2 -10.28 -13.17 27.02
CA TYR A 2 -9.57 -13.80 25.87
C TYR A 2 -9.75 -13.08 24.53
N ASN A 3 -10.96 -12.66 24.17
CA ASN A 3 -11.23 -11.93 22.92
C ASN A 3 -10.61 -10.53 22.86
N LEU A 4 -10.43 -9.88 24.00
CA LEU A 4 -9.77 -8.55 24.06
C LEU A 4 -8.26 -8.68 23.87
N ILE A 5 -7.64 -9.71 24.44
CA ILE A 5 -6.20 -10.00 24.28
C ILE A 5 -5.92 -10.38 22.81
N LYS A 6 -6.74 -11.23 22.21
CA LYS A 6 -6.63 -11.60 20.80
C LYS A 6 -6.77 -10.40 19.86
N LYS A 7 -7.69 -9.48 20.14
CA LYS A 7 -7.91 -8.26 19.38
C LYS A 7 -6.74 -7.28 19.48
N ASN A 8 -6.14 -7.16 20.67
CA ASN A 8 -4.99 -6.28 20.88
C ASN A 8 -3.74 -6.77 20.14
N ASN A 9 -3.49 -8.09 20.17
CA ASN A 9 -2.38 -8.71 19.42
C ASN A 9 -2.57 -8.57 17.90
N LEU A 10 -3.78 -8.73 17.38
CA LEU A 10 -4.09 -8.53 15.97
C LEU A 10 -3.83 -7.08 15.54
N ASN A 11 -4.24 -6.12 16.36
CA ASN A 11 -3.99 -4.70 16.07
C ASN A 11 -2.49 -4.39 16.02
N GLN A 12 -1.69 -4.94 16.91
CA GLN A 12 -0.23 -4.79 16.88
C GLN A 12 0.39 -5.39 15.62
N ILE A 13 -0.05 -6.59 15.20
CA ILE A 13 0.41 -7.23 13.97
C ILE A 13 0.12 -6.33 12.76
N TYR A 14 -1.06 -5.73 12.67
CA TYR A 14 -1.37 -4.79 11.59
C TYR A 14 -0.42 -3.58 11.58
N GLN A 15 -0.08 -3.01 12.77
CA GLN A 15 0.83 -1.87 12.82
C GLN A 15 2.23 -2.24 12.32
N TYR A 16 2.76 -3.41 12.71
CA TYR A 16 4.06 -3.88 12.21
C TYR A 16 4.04 -4.13 10.70
N LEU A 17 2.98 -4.75 10.18
CA LEU A 17 2.82 -4.97 8.74
C LEU A 17 2.73 -3.64 7.97
N LEU A 18 2.05 -2.62 8.51
CA LEU A 18 1.98 -1.29 7.91
C LEU A 18 3.34 -0.58 7.92
N ILE A 19 4.15 -0.73 8.96
CA ILE A 19 5.53 -0.22 9.01
C ILE A 19 6.39 -0.90 7.95
N VAL A 20 6.30 -2.23 7.83
CA VAL A 20 7.01 -3.00 6.79
C VAL A 20 6.53 -2.61 5.40
N LEU A 21 5.23 -2.41 5.21
CA LEU A 21 4.67 -1.93 3.94
C LEU A 21 5.22 -0.55 3.57
N ALA A 22 5.27 0.39 4.52
CA ALA A 22 5.82 1.73 4.32
C ALA A 22 7.30 1.68 3.93
N PHE A 23 8.08 0.75 4.48
CA PHE A 23 9.48 0.53 4.13
C PHE A 23 9.63 -0.06 2.72
N LEU A 24 8.84 -1.09 2.39
CA LEU A 24 8.96 -1.81 1.12
C LEU A 24 8.37 -1.04 -0.07
N ALA A 25 7.43 -0.13 0.16
CA ALA A 25 6.75 0.60 -0.91
C ALA A 25 7.70 1.32 -1.88
N PRO A 26 8.76 2.05 -1.43
CA PRO A 26 9.72 2.67 -2.34
C PRO A 26 10.82 1.70 -2.83
N LEU A 27 10.99 0.53 -2.19
CA LEU A 27 12.05 -0.41 -2.53
C LEU A 27 11.63 -1.42 -3.61
N THR A 28 10.43 -1.98 -3.47
CA THR A 28 9.99 -3.07 -4.35
C THR A 28 8.47 -3.17 -4.42
N VAL A 29 7.95 -3.10 -5.63
CA VAL A 29 6.51 -3.28 -5.91
C VAL A 29 6.07 -4.69 -5.51
N PHE A 30 6.90 -5.71 -5.79
CA PHE A 30 6.60 -7.08 -5.43
C PHE A 30 6.47 -7.27 -3.91
N GLY A 31 7.44 -6.76 -3.14
CA GLY A 31 7.44 -6.85 -1.68
C GLY A 31 6.25 -6.11 -1.06
N ALA A 32 5.93 -4.91 -1.56
CA ALA A 32 4.77 -4.15 -1.13
C ALA A 32 3.45 -4.92 -1.39
N ASN A 33 3.28 -5.48 -2.60
CA ASN A 33 2.10 -6.26 -2.95
C ASN A 33 1.96 -7.53 -2.08
N LEU A 34 3.07 -8.21 -1.80
CA LEU A 34 3.06 -9.38 -0.92
C LEU A 34 2.55 -9.02 0.49
N VAL A 35 3.05 -7.93 1.07
CA VAL A 35 2.58 -7.46 2.39
C VAL A 35 1.10 -7.07 2.34
N ILE A 36 0.63 -6.41 1.28
CA ILE A 36 -0.78 -6.08 1.09
C ILE A 36 -1.63 -7.36 1.08
N VAL A 37 -1.21 -8.39 0.35
CA VAL A 37 -1.91 -9.68 0.31
C VAL A 37 -1.99 -10.30 1.71
N VAL A 38 -0.89 -10.28 2.47
CA VAL A 38 -0.87 -10.78 3.85
C VAL A 38 -1.84 -10.00 4.74
N ILE A 39 -1.85 -8.65 4.64
CA ILE A 39 -2.81 -7.81 5.37
C ILE A 39 -4.25 -8.16 4.99
N CYS A 40 -4.55 -8.32 3.69
CA CYS A 40 -5.86 -8.74 3.20
C CYS A 40 -6.29 -10.08 3.78
N LEU A 41 -5.42 -11.09 3.77
CA LEU A 41 -5.70 -12.41 4.30
C LEU A 41 -6.01 -12.36 5.81
N ILE A 42 -5.18 -11.68 6.59
CA ILE A 42 -5.42 -11.51 8.03
C ILE A 42 -6.73 -10.75 8.27
N TRP A 43 -7.02 -9.72 7.45
CA TRP A 43 -8.24 -8.94 7.55
C TRP A 43 -9.49 -9.80 7.26
N LEU A 44 -9.44 -10.67 6.25
CA LEU A 44 -10.51 -11.61 5.94
C LEU A 44 -10.68 -12.66 7.04
N LEU A 45 -9.59 -13.21 7.56
CA LEU A 45 -9.64 -14.24 8.61
C LEU A 45 -10.04 -13.69 9.98
N SER A 46 -9.85 -12.39 10.23
CA SER A 46 -10.16 -11.79 11.55
C SER A 46 -11.66 -11.65 11.84
N GLY A 47 -12.56 -11.88 10.87
CA GLY A 47 -14.01 -11.78 11.07
C GLY A 47 -14.48 -10.33 11.30
N GLU A 48 -15.55 -10.15 12.10
CA GLU A 48 -16.14 -8.82 12.45
C GLU A 48 -16.56 -7.97 11.21
N TYR A 49 -17.01 -8.62 10.14
CA TYR A 49 -17.32 -7.96 8.86
C TYR A 49 -18.32 -6.81 8.98
N LYS A 50 -19.34 -6.96 9.83
CA LYS A 50 -20.35 -5.92 10.06
C LYS A 50 -19.75 -4.64 10.67
N SER A 51 -18.83 -4.80 11.63
CA SER A 51 -18.11 -3.67 12.25
C SER A 51 -17.20 -2.98 11.24
N LYS A 52 -16.49 -3.75 10.41
CA LYS A 52 -15.62 -3.24 9.36
C LYS A 52 -16.40 -2.47 8.30
N TYR A 53 -17.49 -3.05 7.81
CA TYR A 53 -18.40 -2.43 6.86
C TYR A 53 -18.93 -1.08 7.37
N ASN A 54 -19.42 -1.04 8.61
CA ASN A 54 -19.90 0.20 9.21
C ASN A 54 -18.79 1.26 9.30
N LYS A 55 -17.56 0.89 9.62
CA LYS A 55 -16.41 1.81 9.64
C LYS A 55 -16.10 2.37 8.24
N ILE A 56 -16.23 1.56 7.21
CA ILE A 56 -15.99 1.98 5.83
C ILE A 56 -17.06 3.00 5.40
N ILE A 57 -18.33 2.70 5.60
CA ILE A 57 -19.42 3.57 5.16
C ILE A 57 -19.52 4.85 5.99
N SER A 58 -19.23 4.79 7.29
CA SER A 58 -19.26 5.99 8.15
C SER A 58 -18.14 6.98 7.89
N ASN A 59 -17.12 6.60 7.12
CA ASN A 59 -16.00 7.48 6.83
C ASN A 59 -16.12 8.08 5.43
N PRO A 60 -16.25 9.40 5.30
CA PRO A 60 -16.47 10.06 4.01
C PRO A 60 -15.29 9.86 3.04
N LEU A 61 -14.05 9.74 3.54
CA LEU A 61 -12.88 9.51 2.70
C LEU A 61 -12.92 8.13 2.03
N MET A 62 -13.30 7.10 2.77
CA MET A 62 -13.42 5.74 2.24
C MET A 62 -14.57 5.65 1.24
N LEU A 63 -15.71 6.27 1.57
CA LEU A 63 -16.85 6.32 0.66
C LEU A 63 -16.51 7.05 -0.63
N ALA A 64 -15.83 8.20 -0.55
CA ALA A 64 -15.37 8.94 -1.71
C ALA A 64 -14.42 8.12 -2.60
N SER A 65 -13.51 7.33 -2.02
CA SER A 65 -12.60 6.48 -2.78
C SER A 65 -13.33 5.36 -3.52
N ILE A 66 -14.34 4.76 -2.91
CA ILE A 66 -15.18 3.74 -3.56
C ILE A 66 -16.02 4.36 -4.69
N ILE A 67 -16.62 5.54 -4.46
CA ILE A 67 -17.37 6.26 -5.49
C ILE A 67 -16.44 6.64 -6.65
N PHE A 68 -15.26 7.15 -6.37
CA PHE A 68 -14.26 7.50 -7.37
C PHE A 68 -13.89 6.31 -8.26
N PHE A 69 -13.62 5.14 -7.65
CA PHE A 69 -13.37 3.91 -8.41
C PHE A 69 -14.59 3.50 -9.26
N SER A 70 -15.80 3.55 -8.66
CA SER A 70 -17.04 3.19 -9.36
C SER A 70 -17.31 4.09 -10.57
N LEU A 71 -16.97 5.39 -10.50
CA LEU A 71 -17.07 6.30 -11.65
C LEU A 71 -16.13 5.89 -12.79
N HIS A 72 -14.92 5.40 -12.50
CA HIS A 72 -14.02 4.90 -13.54
C HIS A 72 -14.58 3.63 -14.21
N VAL A 73 -15.19 2.73 -13.44
CA VAL A 73 -15.87 1.54 -13.99
C VAL A 73 -17.07 1.94 -14.84
N LEU A 74 -17.87 2.89 -14.37
CA LEU A 74 -18.99 3.42 -15.16
C LEU A 74 -18.52 4.10 -16.44
N GLY A 75 -17.39 4.81 -16.39
CA GLY A 75 -16.79 5.47 -17.56
C GLY A 75 -16.47 4.52 -18.71
N LEU A 76 -16.28 3.21 -18.45
CA LEU A 76 -16.06 2.21 -19.50
C LEU A 76 -17.23 2.12 -20.48
N PHE A 77 -18.47 2.39 -20.04
CA PHE A 77 -19.64 2.33 -20.90
C PHE A 77 -19.65 3.40 -22.01
N TRP A 78 -18.88 4.46 -21.83
CA TRP A 78 -18.72 5.57 -22.80
C TRP A 78 -17.32 5.64 -23.40
N SER A 79 -16.46 4.67 -23.10
CA SER A 79 -15.10 4.65 -23.62
C SER A 79 -15.09 4.19 -25.08
N GLU A 80 -14.44 4.96 -25.93
CA GLU A 80 -14.17 4.58 -27.33
C GLU A 80 -13.14 3.45 -27.41
N ASP A 81 -12.17 3.43 -26.46
CA ASP A 81 -11.15 2.41 -26.31
C ASP A 81 -11.33 1.64 -24.99
N LEU A 82 -11.95 0.48 -25.08
CA LEU A 82 -12.19 -0.38 -23.92
C LEU A 82 -10.92 -1.00 -23.34
N GLU A 83 -9.93 -1.30 -24.18
CA GLU A 83 -8.66 -1.89 -23.71
C GLU A 83 -7.91 -0.90 -22.83
N TRP A 84 -7.80 0.35 -23.30
CA TRP A 84 -7.19 1.43 -22.52
C TRP A 84 -7.99 1.75 -21.26
N GLY A 85 -9.31 1.81 -21.37
CA GLY A 85 -10.21 2.02 -20.23
C GLY A 85 -10.05 0.95 -19.15
N LEU A 86 -10.01 -0.33 -19.52
CA LEU A 86 -9.76 -1.44 -18.60
C LEU A 86 -8.37 -1.37 -17.97
N HIS A 87 -7.35 -0.95 -18.71
CA HIS A 87 -6.01 -0.74 -18.18
C HIS A 87 -5.98 0.33 -17.08
N ILE A 88 -6.73 1.44 -17.28
CA ILE A 88 -6.86 2.49 -16.27
C ILE A 88 -7.60 1.98 -15.04
N VAL A 89 -8.75 1.30 -15.21
CA VAL A 89 -9.51 0.71 -14.10
C VAL A 89 -8.66 -0.28 -13.33
N HIS A 90 -7.85 -1.10 -14.02
CA HIS A 90 -6.92 -2.01 -13.39
C HIS A 90 -5.86 -1.27 -12.55
N LYS A 91 -5.36 -0.12 -13.00
CA LYS A 91 -4.45 0.71 -12.19
C LYS A 91 -5.14 1.38 -11.00
N MET A 92 -6.44 1.67 -11.12
CA MET A 92 -7.21 2.37 -10.07
C MET A 92 -7.77 1.46 -8.99
N TRP A 93 -7.57 0.11 -9.07
CA TRP A 93 -8.07 -0.84 -8.06
C TRP A 93 -7.55 -0.54 -6.65
N TYR A 94 -6.42 0.16 -6.54
CA TYR A 94 -5.87 0.60 -5.27
C TYR A 94 -6.82 1.51 -4.48
N PHE A 95 -7.61 2.34 -5.16
CA PHE A 95 -8.61 3.19 -4.51
C PHE A 95 -9.77 2.39 -3.93
N LEU A 96 -10.11 1.25 -4.56
CA LEU A 96 -11.14 0.37 -4.03
C LEU A 96 -10.66 -0.43 -2.82
N LEU A 97 -9.43 -0.90 -2.84
CA LEU A 97 -8.92 -1.86 -1.87
C LEU A 97 -8.03 -1.21 -0.80
N LEU A 98 -7.02 -0.44 -1.19
CA LEU A 98 -6.01 0.04 -0.24
C LEU A 98 -6.58 1.06 0.74
N LEU A 99 -7.33 2.07 0.28
CA LEU A 99 -7.89 3.08 1.17
C LEU A 99 -8.90 2.48 2.15
N PRO A 100 -9.95 1.75 1.71
CA PRO A 100 -10.90 1.13 2.63
C PRO A 100 -10.29 0.05 3.54
N LEU A 101 -9.22 -0.61 3.10
CA LEU A 101 -8.55 -1.65 3.89
C LEU A 101 -7.55 -1.06 4.89
N LEU A 102 -6.62 -0.22 4.42
CA LEU A 102 -5.48 0.22 5.23
C LEU A 102 -5.85 1.35 6.19
N TYR A 103 -6.72 2.28 5.77
CA TYR A 103 -7.09 3.41 6.59
C TYR A 103 -7.70 3.03 7.95
N PRO A 104 -8.70 2.10 8.05
CA PRO A 104 -9.26 1.70 9.33
C PRO A 104 -8.30 0.92 10.23
N LEU A 105 -7.22 0.38 9.66
CA LEU A 105 -6.18 -0.32 10.41
C LEU A 105 -5.13 0.63 10.99
N THR A 106 -4.97 1.83 10.40
CA THR A 106 -3.98 2.81 10.80
C THR A 106 -4.31 3.40 12.18
N GLN A 107 -3.32 3.45 13.08
CA GLN A 107 -3.45 4.08 14.39
C GLN A 107 -2.60 5.35 14.46
N ARG A 108 -3.17 6.44 15.02
CA ARG A 108 -2.49 7.75 15.14
C ARG A 108 -1.13 7.66 15.84
N ASN A 109 -1.02 6.82 16.86
CA ASN A 109 0.21 6.68 17.65
C ASN A 109 1.38 6.09 16.83
N TYR A 110 1.09 5.39 15.72
CA TYR A 110 2.08 4.75 14.87
C TYR A 110 2.42 5.54 13.61
N ILE A 111 1.72 6.65 13.31
CA ILE A 111 1.92 7.45 12.09
C ILE A 111 3.38 7.88 11.93
N LYS A 112 4.03 8.33 13.01
CA LYS A 112 5.45 8.71 12.99
C LYS A 112 6.36 7.56 12.55
N TYR A 113 6.05 6.33 12.95
CA TYR A 113 6.84 5.15 12.59
C TYR A 113 6.66 4.80 11.11
N TYR A 114 5.45 4.96 10.54
CA TYR A 114 5.23 4.77 9.10
C TYR A 114 6.03 5.78 8.28
N ILE A 115 5.99 7.06 8.67
CA ILE A 115 6.73 8.12 7.99
C ILE A 115 8.24 7.89 8.10
N ILE A 116 8.73 7.59 9.30
CA ILE A 116 10.18 7.30 9.51
C ILE A 116 10.60 6.11 8.67
N SER A 117 9.83 5.01 8.68
CA SER A 117 10.12 3.80 7.91
C SER A 117 10.20 4.09 6.40
N PHE A 118 9.25 4.87 5.88
CA PHE A 118 9.23 5.29 4.48
C PHE A 118 10.42 6.19 4.12
N LEU A 119 10.73 7.18 4.96
CA LEU A 119 11.88 8.07 4.75
C LEU A 119 13.21 7.31 4.82
N MET A 120 13.35 6.37 5.76
CA MET A 120 14.55 5.52 5.84
C MET A 120 14.75 4.69 4.58
N ALA A 121 13.67 4.16 4.00
CA ALA A 121 13.75 3.43 2.74
C ALA A 121 14.18 4.34 1.58
N ILE A 122 13.64 5.57 1.49
CA ILE A 122 14.07 6.54 0.47
C ILE A 122 15.54 6.90 0.65
N ILE A 123 15.97 7.24 1.86
CA ILE A 123 17.39 7.56 2.15
C ILE A 123 18.28 6.39 1.74
N PHE A 124 17.87 5.17 2.04
CA PHE A 124 18.61 3.97 1.67
C PHE A 124 18.74 3.83 0.14
N THR A 125 17.66 4.03 -0.62
CA THR A 125 17.68 3.98 -2.08
C THR A 125 18.56 5.09 -2.67
N GLU A 126 18.48 6.29 -2.14
CA GLU A 126 19.29 7.43 -2.56
C GLU A 126 20.79 7.20 -2.33
N ILE A 127 21.15 6.71 -1.15
CA ILE A 127 22.57 6.39 -0.84
C ILE A 127 23.11 5.36 -1.85
N ILE A 128 22.35 4.30 -2.13
CA ILE A 128 22.77 3.28 -3.10
C ILE A 128 22.90 3.89 -4.50
N SER A 129 21.96 4.72 -4.93
CA SER A 129 21.98 5.38 -6.23
C SER A 129 23.22 6.27 -6.38
N TYR A 130 23.59 7.04 -5.36
CA TYR A 130 24.81 7.84 -5.37
C TYR A 130 26.07 6.97 -5.40
N LEU A 131 26.13 5.86 -4.66
CA LEU A 131 27.27 4.94 -4.69
C LEU A 131 27.47 4.30 -6.07
N ILE A 132 26.38 4.00 -6.80
CA ILE A 132 26.45 3.52 -8.17
C ILE A 132 26.92 4.65 -9.10
N TRP A 133 26.38 5.86 -8.95
CA TRP A 133 26.74 6.99 -9.80
C TRP A 133 28.21 7.39 -9.68
N PHE A 134 28.75 7.36 -8.47
CA PHE A 134 30.19 7.63 -8.23
C PHE A 134 31.09 6.45 -8.58
N GLY A 135 30.55 5.32 -9.02
CA GLY A 135 31.32 4.12 -9.40
C GLY A 135 31.89 3.31 -8.24
N PHE A 136 31.44 3.54 -6.99
CA PHE A 136 31.85 2.75 -5.84
C PHE A 136 31.24 1.34 -5.85
N ILE A 137 30.06 1.20 -6.46
CA ILE A 137 29.36 -0.08 -6.58
C ILE A 137 29.00 -0.28 -8.06
N PRO A 138 29.21 -1.48 -8.63
CA PRO A 138 28.78 -1.78 -9.99
C PRO A 138 27.26 -1.72 -10.09
N PRO A 139 26.70 -1.26 -11.26
CA PRO A 139 25.26 -1.30 -11.46
C PRO A 139 24.70 -2.70 -11.32
N PHE A 140 23.60 -2.83 -10.59
CA PHE A 140 22.92 -4.11 -10.38
C PHE A 140 21.41 -3.96 -10.54
N TYR A 141 20.74 -5.08 -10.77
CA TYR A 141 19.29 -5.15 -10.98
C TYR A 141 18.87 -4.33 -12.19
N LYS A 142 18.12 -3.24 -12.02
CA LYS A 142 17.69 -2.33 -13.09
C LYS A 142 18.59 -1.10 -13.25
N ALA A 143 19.51 -0.87 -12.33
CA ALA A 143 20.39 0.29 -12.38
C ALA A 143 21.33 0.23 -13.58
N THR A 144 21.57 1.39 -14.20
CA THR A 144 22.61 1.63 -15.20
C THR A 144 23.44 2.85 -14.79
N LEU A 145 24.58 3.08 -15.44
CA LEU A 145 25.39 4.29 -15.17
C LEU A 145 24.65 5.60 -15.56
N LEU A 146 23.69 5.51 -16.50
CA LEU A 146 22.86 6.64 -16.91
C LEU A 146 21.62 6.81 -16.03
N ASP A 147 21.12 5.71 -15.47
CA ASP A 147 20.01 5.68 -14.53
C ASP A 147 20.40 4.82 -13.32
N PRO A 148 20.99 5.43 -12.29
CA PRO A 148 21.51 4.71 -11.13
C PRO A 148 20.45 4.28 -10.12
N THR A 149 19.15 4.35 -10.47
CA THR A 149 18.04 4.00 -9.57
C THR A 149 17.74 2.50 -9.62
N PRO A 150 18.24 1.67 -8.67
CA PRO A 150 18.09 0.23 -8.75
C PRO A 150 16.69 -0.29 -8.43
N PHE A 151 15.85 0.53 -7.78
CA PHE A 151 14.60 0.08 -7.17
C PHE A 151 13.32 0.68 -7.79
N MET A 152 13.43 1.48 -8.85
CA MET A 152 12.28 2.05 -9.56
C MET A 152 11.84 1.24 -10.79
#